data_1bc9fa46e7659f2fc0a099072bb69eef
#
_entry.id   1bc9fa46e7659f2fc0a099072bb69eef
#
_cell.length_a   1.000
_cell.length_b   1.000
_cell.length_c   1.000
_cell.angle_alpha   90.00
_cell.angle_beta   90.00
_cell.angle_gamma   90.00
#
_symmetry.space_group_name_H-M   'P 1'
#
loop_
_entity.id
_entity.type
_entity.pdbx_description
1 polymer ?
#
loop_
_entity_poly.entity_id
_entity_poly.type
_entity_poly.pdbx_seq_one_letter_code
_entity_poly.pdbx_strand_id
1 'polypeptide(L)'
;NRMKEAWQKLETVEALDYDWTATSRFADIVLPACTPFERNDLDGYGSYSNRGIIAMQKLIDPLFHSRPDFEIFRGLTRRFNRDAEYTRGMDEMQWVEKIYEDCRKENGLKDIAMPPFAEFWQKGLAKIDLKQDGIVLKGFREDPVKNKLKTPSGKIEFYSTQLEQAG
;
A
#
# COMPACT_ATOMS: atom_id res chain seq x y z
N ASN A 1 22.39 17.21 -8.06
CA ASN A 1 21.67 16.08 -7.47
C ASN A 1 20.75 15.48 -8.52
N ARG A 2 21.12 14.27 -9.04
CA ARG A 2 20.43 13.60 -10.17
C ARG A 2 18.91 13.50 -10.00
N MET A 3 18.40 13.32 -8.77
CA MET A 3 16.97 13.30 -8.48
C MET A 3 16.30 14.65 -8.81
N LYS A 4 16.88 15.77 -8.40
CA LYS A 4 16.36 17.10 -8.71
C LYS A 4 16.36 17.37 -10.21
N GLU A 5 17.44 17.01 -10.91
CA GLU A 5 17.56 17.16 -12.35
C GLU A 5 16.53 16.31 -13.11
N ALA A 6 16.26 15.08 -12.63
CA ALA A 6 15.22 14.23 -13.18
C ALA A 6 13.82 14.81 -12.93
N TRP A 7 13.58 15.35 -11.75
CA TRP A 7 12.31 15.99 -11.37
C TRP A 7 11.97 17.19 -12.27
N GLN A 8 12.98 18.01 -12.56
CA GLN A 8 12.84 19.19 -13.44
C GLN A 8 12.55 18.86 -14.91
N LYS A 9 12.67 17.59 -15.31
CA LYS A 9 12.31 17.15 -16.68
C LYS A 9 10.84 16.75 -16.82
N LEU A 10 10.10 16.67 -15.72
CA LEU A 10 8.68 16.35 -15.75
C LEU A 10 7.89 17.61 -16.11
N GLU A 11 6.85 17.43 -16.91
CA GLU A 11 5.98 18.53 -17.32
C GLU A 11 5.16 19.09 -16.16
N THR A 12 4.70 18.20 -15.28
CA THR A 12 3.93 18.55 -14.07
C THR A 12 4.23 17.55 -12.98
N VAL A 13 4.42 18.03 -11.77
CA VAL A 13 4.61 17.24 -10.56
C VAL A 13 3.54 17.59 -9.55
N GLU A 14 2.73 16.63 -9.19
CA GLU A 14 1.73 16.77 -8.14
C GLU A 14 2.17 15.99 -6.90
N ALA A 15 1.99 16.56 -5.72
CA ALA A 15 2.22 15.91 -4.44
C ALA A 15 0.95 15.93 -3.60
N LEU A 16 0.60 14.77 -3.05
CA LEU A 16 -0.41 14.65 -2.00
C LEU A 16 0.35 14.51 -0.69
N ASP A 17 0.24 15.52 0.17
CA ASP A 17 1.02 15.52 1.41
C ASP A 17 0.27 16.30 2.50
N TYR A 18 0.49 15.93 3.75
CA TYR A 18 -0.03 16.62 4.93
C TYR A 18 0.97 17.60 5.53
N ASP A 19 2.20 17.64 5.01
CA ASP A 19 3.26 18.53 5.47
C ASP A 19 4.11 19.04 4.29
N TRP A 20 4.85 20.12 4.51
CA TRP A 20 5.81 20.66 3.55
C TRP A 20 7.12 19.87 3.56
N THR A 21 7.08 18.67 3.01
CA THR A 21 8.27 17.81 2.84
C THR A 21 9.22 18.37 1.79
N ALA A 22 10.43 17.81 1.73
CA ALA A 22 11.38 18.17 0.66
C ALA A 22 10.81 17.86 -0.73
N THR A 23 9.99 16.82 -0.86
CA THR A 23 9.32 16.42 -2.10
C THR A 23 8.24 17.42 -2.49
N SER A 24 7.32 17.72 -1.56
CA SER A 24 6.21 18.65 -1.83
C SER A 24 6.67 20.06 -2.20
N ARG A 25 7.85 20.49 -1.70
CA ARG A 25 8.45 21.80 -2.05
C ARG A 25 8.98 21.88 -3.49
N PHE A 26 9.12 20.76 -4.18
CA PHE A 26 9.52 20.70 -5.58
C PHE A 26 8.35 20.34 -6.52
N ALA A 27 7.15 20.17 -5.98
CA ALA A 27 5.95 19.93 -6.77
C ALA A 27 5.37 21.25 -7.32
N ASP A 28 4.76 21.19 -8.47
CA ASP A 28 4.03 22.30 -9.07
C ASP A 28 2.66 22.50 -8.41
N ILE A 29 2.06 21.40 -7.97
CA ILE A 29 0.77 21.38 -7.26
C ILE A 29 0.91 20.54 -6.00
N VAL A 30 0.47 21.07 -4.86
CA VAL A 30 0.39 20.33 -3.61
C VAL A 30 -1.07 20.27 -3.18
N LEU A 31 -1.59 19.05 -3.07
CA LEU A 31 -2.94 18.78 -2.59
C LEU A 31 -2.88 18.33 -1.13
N PRO A 32 -3.57 19.02 -0.21
CA PRO A 32 -3.52 18.67 1.20
C PRO A 32 -4.23 17.34 1.45
N ALA A 33 -3.47 16.33 1.83
CA ALA A 33 -3.95 15.00 2.15
C ALA A 33 -4.23 14.86 3.65
N CYS A 34 -5.15 13.96 4.01
CA CYS A 34 -5.42 13.59 5.39
C CYS A 34 -4.26 12.81 6.01
N THR A 35 -4.00 13.09 7.28
CA THR A 35 -3.17 12.22 8.11
C THR A 35 -3.88 10.90 8.41
N PRO A 36 -3.17 9.86 8.88
CA PRO A 36 -3.81 8.60 9.32
C PRO A 36 -4.86 8.76 10.42
N PHE A 37 -4.83 9.86 11.20
CA PHE A 37 -5.82 10.14 12.24
C PHE A 37 -7.13 10.71 11.71
N GLU A 38 -7.13 11.22 10.48
CA GLU A 38 -8.25 11.95 9.87
C GLU A 38 -9.06 11.07 8.89
N ARG A 39 -8.65 9.82 8.66
CA ARG A 39 -9.30 8.88 7.73
C ARG A 39 -9.37 7.45 8.28
N ASN A 40 -10.25 6.64 7.71
CA ASN A 40 -10.27 5.21 7.95
C ASN A 40 -9.35 4.51 6.96
N ASP A 41 -8.60 3.50 7.42
CA ASP A 41 -7.68 2.76 6.59
C ASP A 41 -7.36 1.38 7.19
N LEU A 42 -6.53 0.62 6.50
CA LEU A 42 -5.96 -0.64 6.94
C LEU A 42 -4.45 -0.57 6.88
N ASP A 43 -3.77 -1.17 7.84
CA ASP A 43 -2.32 -1.33 7.78
C ASP A 43 -1.90 -2.74 8.16
N GLY A 44 -0.73 -3.16 7.68
CA GLY A 44 -0.13 -4.45 8.00
C GLY A 44 0.61 -4.41 9.33
N TYR A 45 0.45 -5.44 10.14
CA TYR A 45 1.16 -5.62 11.39
C TYR A 45 2.24 -6.68 11.27
N GLY A 46 3.40 -6.42 11.88
CA GLY A 46 4.50 -7.37 11.96
C GLY A 46 5.51 -7.27 10.80
N SER A 47 5.55 -6.16 10.09
CA SER A 47 6.50 -5.90 9.00
C SER A 47 6.55 -7.06 8.00
N TYR A 48 7.73 -7.58 7.67
CA TYR A 48 7.87 -8.70 6.73
C TYR A 48 7.24 -10.03 7.17
N SER A 49 6.85 -10.16 8.44
CA SER A 49 6.22 -11.38 8.94
C SER A 49 4.72 -11.48 8.64
N ASN A 50 4.06 -10.39 8.19
CA ASN A 50 2.63 -10.34 7.90
C ASN A 50 1.76 -10.95 9.02
N ARG A 51 2.01 -10.55 10.27
CA ARG A 51 1.39 -11.14 11.47
C ARG A 51 -0.05 -10.68 11.71
N GLY A 52 -0.54 -9.74 10.95
CA GLY A 52 -1.92 -9.28 11.08
C GLY A 52 -2.23 -8.01 10.34
N ILE A 53 -3.48 -7.57 10.51
CA ILE A 53 -4.03 -6.34 9.95
C ILE A 53 -4.55 -5.47 11.09
N ILE A 54 -4.25 -4.18 11.04
CA ILE A 54 -4.71 -3.16 11.97
C ILE A 54 -5.82 -2.34 11.31
N ALA A 55 -6.90 -2.10 12.05
CA ALA A 55 -7.91 -1.13 11.66
C ALA A 55 -7.46 0.27 12.08
N MET A 56 -7.13 1.11 11.12
CA MET A 56 -6.79 2.50 11.34
C MET A 56 -8.09 3.32 11.33
N GLN A 57 -8.72 3.45 12.49
CA GLN A 57 -9.98 4.17 12.62
C GLN A 57 -9.75 5.68 12.72
N LYS A 58 -10.54 6.43 11.98
CA LYS A 58 -10.54 7.90 12.06
C LYS A 58 -10.80 8.37 13.49
N LEU A 59 -9.93 9.22 14.02
CA LEU A 59 -10.02 9.77 15.37
C LEU A 59 -10.54 11.22 15.39
N ILE A 60 -10.26 11.98 14.35
CA ILE A 60 -10.65 13.39 14.20
C ILE A 60 -11.17 13.62 12.77
N ASP A 61 -11.98 14.66 12.60
CA ASP A 61 -12.37 15.10 11.26
C ASP A 61 -11.17 15.74 10.54
N PRO A 62 -11.13 15.68 9.19
CA PRO A 62 -10.11 16.33 8.40
C PRO A 62 -9.94 17.81 8.78
N LEU A 63 -8.70 18.22 9.04
CA LEU A 63 -8.39 19.59 9.41
C LEU A 63 -8.20 20.47 8.17
N PHE A 64 -8.63 21.72 8.27
CA PHE A 64 -8.50 22.74 7.22
C PHE A 64 -9.11 22.28 5.88
N HIS A 65 -8.29 22.12 4.85
CA HIS A 65 -8.70 21.69 3.51
C HIS A 65 -8.22 20.27 3.17
N SER A 66 -7.70 19.54 4.16
CA SER A 66 -7.24 18.16 3.93
C SER A 66 -8.39 17.26 3.51
N ARG A 67 -8.08 16.31 2.64
CA ARG A 67 -9.03 15.30 2.14
C ARG A 67 -8.35 13.92 2.10
N PRO A 68 -9.11 12.84 2.32
CA PRO A 68 -8.61 11.50 2.03
C PRO A 68 -8.18 11.39 0.56
N ASP A 69 -7.10 10.65 0.30
CA ASP A 69 -6.60 10.42 -1.07
C ASP A 69 -7.70 9.91 -2.00
N PHE A 70 -8.56 9.02 -1.49
CA PHE A 70 -9.73 8.52 -2.21
C PHE A 70 -10.63 9.66 -2.72
N GLU A 71 -10.96 10.64 -1.89
CA GLU A 71 -11.81 11.77 -2.28
C GLU A 71 -11.08 12.78 -3.18
N ILE A 72 -9.76 12.93 -3.05
CA ILE A 72 -8.95 13.74 -3.96
C ILE A 72 -9.05 13.16 -5.38
N PHE A 73 -8.74 11.87 -5.53
CA PHE A 73 -8.80 11.21 -6.84
C PHE A 73 -10.22 11.09 -7.37
N ARG A 74 -11.20 10.86 -6.50
CA ARG A 74 -12.62 10.90 -6.89
C ARG A 74 -13.03 12.25 -7.46
N GLY A 75 -12.55 13.34 -6.86
CA GLY A 75 -12.78 14.70 -7.37
C GLY A 75 -12.21 14.91 -8.78
N LEU A 76 -11.05 14.31 -9.08
CA LEU A 76 -10.45 14.34 -10.39
C LEU A 76 -11.24 13.49 -11.40
N THR A 77 -11.57 12.24 -11.04
CA THR A 77 -12.27 11.32 -11.94
C THR A 77 -13.67 11.80 -12.33
N ARG A 78 -14.37 12.52 -11.44
CA ARG A 78 -15.64 13.19 -11.75
C ARG A 78 -15.51 14.21 -12.87
N ARG A 79 -14.41 14.96 -12.93
CA ARG A 79 -14.15 15.93 -14.01
C ARG A 79 -13.95 15.27 -15.38
N PHE A 80 -13.53 14.01 -15.37
CA PHE A 80 -13.38 13.19 -16.58
C PHE A 80 -14.57 12.27 -16.85
N ASN A 81 -15.68 12.40 -16.09
CA ASN A 81 -16.86 11.51 -16.12
C ASN A 81 -16.52 10.03 -15.90
N ARG A 82 -15.54 9.75 -15.02
CA ARG A 82 -15.06 8.39 -14.69
C ARG A 82 -15.24 8.02 -13.23
N ASP A 83 -16.13 8.68 -12.50
CA ASP A 83 -16.40 8.41 -11.07
C ASP A 83 -16.82 6.95 -10.84
N ALA A 84 -17.72 6.43 -11.68
CA ALA A 84 -18.20 5.05 -11.57
C ALA A 84 -17.11 3.99 -11.81
N GLU A 85 -16.18 4.25 -12.72
CA GLU A 85 -15.04 3.37 -12.99
C GLU A 85 -14.06 3.35 -11.80
N TYR A 86 -13.80 4.51 -11.21
CA TYR A 86 -12.90 4.66 -10.08
C TYR A 86 -13.48 4.06 -8.80
N THR A 87 -14.70 4.48 -8.46
CA THR A 87 -15.33 4.08 -7.19
C THR A 87 -15.95 2.69 -7.24
N ARG A 88 -16.31 2.18 -8.44
CA ARG A 88 -17.13 0.98 -8.64
C ARG A 88 -18.43 1.02 -7.82
N GLY A 89 -18.95 2.23 -7.58
CA GLY A 89 -20.16 2.46 -6.78
C GLY A 89 -19.95 2.34 -5.26
N MET A 90 -18.70 2.20 -4.79
CA MET A 90 -18.36 2.06 -3.38
C MET A 90 -17.81 3.38 -2.81
N ASP A 91 -18.11 3.66 -1.56
CA ASP A 91 -17.45 4.70 -0.78
C ASP A 91 -16.13 4.20 -0.17
N GLU A 92 -15.41 5.09 0.53
CA GLU A 92 -14.12 4.79 1.17
C GLU A 92 -14.22 3.62 2.15
N MET A 93 -15.26 3.61 3.01
CA MET A 93 -15.43 2.57 4.03
C MET A 93 -15.80 1.22 3.42
N GLN A 94 -16.60 1.20 2.37
CA GLN A 94 -16.92 0.00 1.61
C GLN A 94 -15.68 -0.59 0.91
N TRP A 95 -14.75 0.26 0.47
CA TRP A 95 -13.47 -0.19 -0.04
C TRP A 95 -12.57 -0.79 1.05
N VAL A 96 -12.50 -0.17 2.22
CA VAL A 96 -11.78 -0.71 3.39
C VAL A 96 -12.32 -2.10 3.76
N GLU A 97 -13.64 -2.25 3.87
CA GLU A 97 -14.29 -3.54 4.13
C GLU A 97 -13.97 -4.57 3.05
N LYS A 98 -14.13 -4.18 1.78
CA LYS A 98 -13.86 -5.07 0.65
C LYS A 98 -12.41 -5.57 0.64
N ILE A 99 -11.43 -4.70 0.83
CA ILE A 99 -10.01 -5.07 0.85
C ILE A 99 -9.74 -6.06 1.99
N TYR A 100 -10.31 -5.81 3.17
CA TYR A 100 -10.17 -6.73 4.29
C TYR A 100 -10.81 -8.09 4.00
N GLU A 101 -12.03 -8.13 3.49
CA GLU A 101 -12.74 -9.37 3.20
C GLU A 101 -12.09 -10.17 2.07
N ASP A 102 -11.55 -9.51 1.05
CA ASP A 102 -10.75 -10.17 0.01
C ASP A 102 -9.49 -10.82 0.62
N CYS A 103 -8.78 -10.10 1.51
CA CYS A 103 -7.64 -10.65 2.24
C CYS A 103 -8.06 -11.82 3.14
N ARG A 104 -9.17 -11.71 3.87
CA ARG A 104 -9.72 -12.78 4.72
C ARG A 104 -10.04 -14.03 3.91
N LYS A 105 -10.65 -13.86 2.75
CA LYS A 105 -10.97 -14.96 1.83
C LYS A 105 -9.71 -15.66 1.31
N GLU A 106 -8.70 -14.89 0.88
CA GLU A 106 -7.44 -15.46 0.41
C GLU A 106 -6.69 -16.22 1.50
N ASN A 107 -6.71 -15.73 2.73
CA ASN A 107 -6.11 -16.42 3.88
C ASN A 107 -6.90 -17.69 4.24
N GLY A 108 -8.24 -17.66 4.14
CA GLY A 108 -9.10 -18.83 4.32
C GLY A 108 -8.76 -19.98 3.37
N LEU A 109 -8.38 -19.69 2.12
CA LEU A 109 -7.89 -20.69 1.17
C LEU A 109 -6.58 -21.36 1.59
N LYS A 110 -5.84 -20.77 2.53
CA LYS A 110 -4.60 -21.29 3.13
C LYS A 110 -4.81 -21.87 4.53
N ASP A 111 -6.06 -22.11 4.91
CA ASP A 111 -6.47 -22.53 6.27
C ASP A 111 -6.03 -21.56 7.38
N ILE A 112 -5.97 -20.26 7.07
CA ILE A 112 -5.68 -19.21 8.04
C ILE A 112 -7.00 -18.52 8.39
N ALA A 113 -7.46 -18.69 9.61
CA ALA A 113 -8.69 -18.08 10.08
C ALA A 113 -8.50 -16.60 10.40
N MET A 114 -9.42 -15.77 9.91
CA MET A 114 -9.52 -14.36 10.25
C MET A 114 -10.97 -14.02 10.64
N PRO A 115 -11.19 -13.11 11.59
CA PRO A 115 -12.54 -12.71 12.00
C PRO A 115 -13.28 -12.00 10.84
N PRO A 116 -14.63 -11.98 10.85
CA PRO A 116 -15.42 -11.12 9.95
C PRO A 116 -15.07 -9.64 10.13
N PHE A 117 -15.29 -8.82 9.09
CA PHE A 117 -14.93 -7.41 9.11
C PHE A 117 -15.48 -6.64 10.33
N ALA A 118 -16.77 -6.81 10.65
CA ALA A 118 -17.38 -6.10 11.78
C ALA A 118 -16.69 -6.40 13.13
N GLU A 119 -16.32 -7.65 13.36
CA GLU A 119 -15.58 -8.04 14.56
C GLU A 119 -14.16 -7.48 14.57
N PHE A 120 -13.45 -7.58 13.44
CA PHE A 120 -12.13 -7.00 13.26
C PHE A 120 -12.14 -5.49 13.49
N TRP A 121 -13.07 -4.78 12.87
CA TRP A 121 -13.16 -3.34 12.96
C TRP A 121 -13.41 -2.86 14.40
N GLN A 122 -14.25 -3.58 15.13
CA GLN A 122 -14.51 -3.30 16.55
C GLN A 122 -13.29 -3.56 17.43
N LYS A 123 -12.54 -4.66 17.17
CA LYS A 123 -11.35 -5.03 17.94
C LYS A 123 -10.10 -4.22 17.58
N GLY A 124 -10.06 -3.64 16.40
CA GLY A 124 -8.93 -2.87 15.90
C GLY A 124 -7.75 -3.69 15.36
N LEU A 125 -7.75 -5.03 15.55
CA LEU A 125 -6.65 -5.92 15.16
C LEU A 125 -7.17 -7.30 14.78
N ALA A 126 -6.75 -7.80 13.62
CA ALA A 126 -6.83 -9.21 13.25
C ALA A 126 -5.43 -9.82 13.22
N LYS A 127 -5.14 -10.75 14.14
CA LYS A 127 -3.89 -11.52 14.10
C LYS A 127 -3.98 -12.61 13.05
N ILE A 128 -2.87 -12.86 12.38
CA ILE A 128 -2.68 -13.95 11.44
C ILE A 128 -1.74 -14.95 12.10
N ASP A 129 -2.29 -16.08 12.53
CA ASP A 129 -1.51 -17.16 13.12
C ASP A 129 -0.93 -18.03 12.01
N LEU A 130 0.33 -17.79 11.69
CA LEU A 130 1.06 -18.59 10.71
C LEU A 130 1.40 -19.96 11.31
N LYS A 131 1.06 -21.03 10.58
CA LYS A 131 1.35 -22.42 10.98
C LYS A 131 2.85 -22.70 11.12
N GLN A 132 3.68 -21.96 10.39
CA GLN A 132 5.15 -22.05 10.45
C GLN A 132 5.77 -20.69 10.25
N ASP A 133 6.86 -20.42 10.94
CA ASP A 133 7.67 -19.24 10.68
C ASP A 133 8.33 -19.36 9.32
N GLY A 134 8.09 -18.36 8.47
CA GLY A 134 8.75 -18.25 7.16
C GLY A 134 10.22 -17.88 7.35
N ILE A 135 11.13 -18.79 7.02
CA ILE A 135 12.55 -18.45 6.95
C ILE A 135 12.84 -17.93 5.55
N VAL A 136 13.26 -16.68 5.46
CA VAL A 136 13.60 -16.04 4.19
C VAL A 136 14.68 -16.86 3.46
N LEU A 137 14.44 -17.16 2.19
CA LEU A 137 15.33 -17.93 1.32
C LEU A 137 15.69 -19.33 1.85
N LYS A 138 14.87 -19.95 2.72
CA LYS A 138 15.16 -21.28 3.28
C LYS A 138 15.49 -22.30 2.19
N GLY A 139 14.63 -22.47 1.19
CA GLY A 139 14.85 -23.43 0.12
C GLY A 139 16.15 -23.16 -0.66
N PHE A 140 16.45 -21.89 -0.98
CA PHE A 140 17.70 -21.52 -1.65
C PHE A 140 18.93 -21.80 -0.78
N ARG A 141 18.85 -21.56 0.53
CA ARG A 141 19.95 -21.83 1.47
C ARG A 141 20.22 -23.33 1.64
N GLU A 142 19.19 -24.14 1.63
CA GLU A 142 19.29 -25.60 1.78
C GLU A 142 19.78 -26.26 0.49
N ASP A 143 19.25 -25.86 -0.66
CA ASP A 143 19.64 -26.37 -1.98
C ASP A 143 19.51 -25.27 -3.05
N PRO A 144 20.56 -24.49 -3.31
CA PRO A 144 20.52 -23.38 -4.26
C PRO A 144 20.42 -23.83 -5.73
N VAL A 145 20.70 -25.10 -6.02
CA VAL A 145 20.60 -25.66 -7.38
C VAL A 145 19.15 -25.98 -7.70
N LYS A 146 18.46 -26.64 -6.76
CA LYS A 146 17.04 -27.02 -6.89
C LYS A 146 16.11 -25.82 -6.70
N ASN A 147 16.39 -24.95 -5.75
CA ASN A 147 15.57 -23.81 -5.39
C ASN A 147 16.23 -22.49 -5.81
N LYS A 148 16.45 -22.32 -7.11
CA LYS A 148 17.03 -21.09 -7.68
C LYS A 148 16.22 -19.85 -7.33
N LEU A 149 16.89 -18.71 -7.17
CA LEU A 149 16.25 -17.41 -7.04
C LEU A 149 15.61 -16.98 -8.38
N LYS A 150 14.63 -16.07 -8.30
CA LYS A 150 14.00 -15.45 -9.48
C LYS A 150 14.88 -14.32 -10.04
N THR A 151 16.16 -14.57 -10.22
CA THR A 151 17.14 -13.68 -10.83
C THR A 151 17.65 -14.29 -12.13
N PRO A 152 18.19 -13.52 -13.08
CA PRO A 152 18.75 -14.06 -14.33
C PRO A 152 19.74 -15.21 -14.12
N SER A 153 20.63 -15.10 -13.13
CA SER A 153 21.59 -16.16 -12.79
C SER A 153 21.02 -17.29 -11.91
N GLY A 154 19.83 -17.10 -11.35
CA GLY A 154 19.25 -17.97 -10.31
C GLY A 154 19.96 -17.89 -8.96
N LYS A 155 20.88 -16.93 -8.77
CA LYS A 155 21.71 -16.70 -7.58
C LYS A 155 21.48 -15.29 -7.03
N ILE A 156 22.11 -14.98 -5.91
CA ILE A 156 22.20 -13.59 -5.41
C ILE A 156 23.09 -12.79 -6.38
N GLU A 157 22.54 -11.69 -6.89
CA GLU A 157 23.23 -10.80 -7.83
C GLU A 157 23.55 -9.48 -7.15
N PHE A 158 24.82 -9.10 -7.16
CA PHE A 158 25.29 -7.78 -6.69
C PHE A 158 25.26 -6.74 -7.82
N TYR A 159 25.23 -7.20 -9.07
CA TYR A 159 25.12 -6.39 -10.27
C TYR A 159 23.90 -6.83 -11.07
N SER A 160 23.06 -5.88 -11.42
CA SER A 160 21.82 -6.16 -12.18
C SER A 160 22.06 -5.95 -13.66
N THR A 161 22.17 -7.04 -14.40
CA THR A 161 22.25 -7.02 -15.87
C THR A 161 20.99 -6.44 -16.51
N GLN A 162 19.83 -6.55 -15.85
CA GLN A 162 18.57 -5.96 -16.31
C GLN A 162 18.60 -4.43 -16.24
N LEU A 163 19.20 -3.86 -15.18
CA LEU A 163 19.37 -2.41 -15.05
C LEU A 163 20.39 -1.88 -16.07
N GLU A 164 21.45 -2.63 -16.32
CA GLU A 164 22.44 -2.28 -17.35
C GLU A 164 21.82 -2.21 -18.75
N GLN A 165 20.96 -3.17 -19.09
CA GLN A 165 20.24 -3.20 -20.37
C GLN A 165 19.18 -2.11 -20.51
N ALA A 166 18.67 -1.62 -19.39
CA ALA A 166 17.65 -0.55 -19.37
C ALA A 166 18.24 0.86 -19.49
N GLY A 167 19.57 1.04 -19.40
CA GLY A 167 20.29 2.33 -19.57
C GLY A 167 20.41 3.09 -18.26
#